data_3b9f68883687fe424db301a186709fb1
#
_entry.id   3b9f68883687fe424db301a186709fb1
#
_cell.length_a   1.000
_cell.length_b   1.000
_cell.length_c   1.000
_cell.angle_alpha   90.00
_cell.angle_beta   90.00
_cell.angle_gamma   90.00
#
_symmetry.space_group_name_H-M   'P 1'
#
loop_
_entity.id
_entity.type
_entity.pdbx_description
1 polymer ?
#
loop_
_entity_poly.entity_id
_entity_poly.type
_entity_poly.pdbx_seq_one_letter_code
_entity_poly.pdbx_strand_id
1 'polypeptide(L)'
;VNKSGGLIFYKNYSSDKNTLDINDTLRLASVWHSLHAISRTNSVSPVKKSSGIELLETSTFDLHCFETKTGIKFMVCSMKKAIGVERLLRRVYDVYADFAMKNPFYELEQPIQAELFEERVMIAVKSCRNANSGHYSGGGGGGGYASSLY
;
A
#
# COMPACT_ATOMS: atom_id res chain seq x y z
N VAL A 1 3.77 0.07 7.29
CA VAL A 1 3.60 -0.44 8.66
C VAL A 1 4.84 -1.23 9.04
N ASN A 2 5.39 -1.00 10.23
CA ASN A 2 6.59 -1.66 10.71
C ASN A 2 6.31 -3.10 11.19
N LYS A 3 7.36 -3.79 11.62
CA LYS A 3 7.30 -5.16 12.12
C LYS A 3 6.37 -5.30 13.34
N SER A 4 6.33 -4.29 14.20
CA SER A 4 5.53 -4.25 15.43
C SER A 4 4.07 -3.83 15.21
N GLY A 5 3.69 -3.49 13.97
CA GLY A 5 2.34 -3.02 13.62
C GLY A 5 2.16 -1.50 13.67
N GLY A 6 3.22 -0.75 13.98
CA GLY A 6 3.20 0.71 13.98
C GLY A 6 3.15 1.30 12.57
N LEU A 7 2.38 2.37 12.39
CA LEU A 7 2.32 3.11 11.15
C LEU A 7 3.54 4.02 11.03
N ILE A 8 4.43 3.74 10.06
CA ILE A 8 5.66 4.52 9.85
C ILE A 8 5.56 5.53 8.71
N PHE A 9 4.61 5.34 7.80
CA PHE A 9 4.32 6.29 6.73
C PHE A 9 2.87 6.12 6.28
N TYR A 10 2.21 7.24 6.03
CA TYR A 10 0.87 7.30 5.46
C TYR A 10 0.75 8.52 4.56
N LYS A 11 0.18 8.33 3.40
CA LYS A 11 -0.18 9.42 2.50
C LYS A 11 -1.43 9.06 1.73
N ASN A 12 -2.37 9.97 1.70
CA ASN A 12 -3.56 9.86 0.87
C ASN A 12 -3.32 10.61 -0.44
N TYR A 13 -3.56 9.92 -1.54
CA TYR A 13 -3.45 10.45 -2.90
C TYR A 13 -4.83 10.57 -3.58
N SER A 14 -5.92 10.26 -2.86
CA SER A 14 -7.28 10.42 -3.38
C SER A 14 -7.65 11.89 -3.53
N SER A 15 -8.44 12.18 -4.56
CA SER A 15 -9.06 13.50 -4.74
C SER A 15 -10.38 13.63 -3.97
N ASP A 16 -10.89 12.53 -3.40
CA ASP A 16 -12.16 12.53 -2.69
C ASP A 16 -12.04 13.14 -1.30
N LYS A 17 -13.09 13.88 -0.90
CA LYS A 17 -13.16 14.51 0.42
C LYS A 17 -13.36 13.52 1.57
N ASN A 18 -13.71 12.27 1.29
CA ASN A 18 -13.84 11.19 2.27
C ASN A 18 -12.47 10.56 2.55
N THR A 19 -11.54 11.34 3.06
CA THR A 19 -10.26 10.83 3.53
C THR A 19 -10.44 10.19 4.89
N LEU A 20 -9.85 9.02 5.08
CA LEU A 20 -9.73 8.43 6.41
C LEU A 20 -8.99 9.40 7.32
N ASP A 21 -9.53 9.64 8.50
CA ASP A 21 -8.80 10.35 9.56
C ASP A 21 -7.54 9.57 9.94
N ILE A 22 -6.55 10.27 10.47
CA ILE A 22 -5.29 9.65 10.93
C ILE A 22 -5.56 8.55 11.97
N ASN A 23 -6.53 8.73 12.84
CA ASN A 23 -6.91 7.75 13.84
C ASN A 23 -7.50 6.48 13.21
N ASP A 24 -8.33 6.63 12.19
CA ASP A 24 -8.90 5.49 11.46
C ASP A 24 -7.84 4.75 10.66
N THR A 25 -6.87 5.49 10.11
CA THR A 25 -5.71 4.88 9.43
C THR A 25 -4.84 4.08 10.40
N LEU A 26 -4.59 4.59 11.60
CA LEU A 26 -3.87 3.87 12.66
C LEU A 26 -4.61 2.60 13.10
N ARG A 27 -5.94 2.67 13.26
CA ARG A 27 -6.78 1.52 13.57
C ARG A 27 -6.73 0.48 12.46
N LEU A 28 -6.86 0.92 11.22
CA LEU A 28 -6.79 0.04 10.05
C LEU A 28 -5.43 -0.68 9.99
N ALA A 29 -4.32 0.03 10.20
CA ALA A 29 -2.98 -0.55 10.21
C ALA A 29 -2.84 -1.61 11.29
N SER A 30 -3.34 -1.36 12.49
CA SER A 30 -3.30 -2.30 13.63
C SER A 30 -4.16 -3.54 13.39
N VAL A 31 -5.38 -3.36 12.91
CA VAL A 31 -6.29 -4.47 12.57
C VAL A 31 -5.69 -5.33 11.46
N TRP A 32 -5.18 -4.69 10.41
CA TRP A 32 -4.53 -5.39 9.32
C TRP A 32 -3.32 -6.20 9.78
N HIS A 33 -2.47 -5.61 10.62
CA HIS A 33 -1.30 -6.30 11.18
C HIS A 33 -1.73 -7.57 11.94
N SER A 34 -2.77 -7.49 12.75
CA SER A 34 -3.31 -8.61 13.51
C SER A 34 -3.90 -9.70 12.61
N LEU A 35 -4.72 -9.31 11.62
CA LEU A 35 -5.31 -10.24 10.66
C LEU A 35 -4.24 -10.95 9.83
N HIS A 36 -3.23 -10.20 9.39
CA HIS A 36 -2.11 -10.75 8.62
C HIS A 36 -1.30 -11.76 9.46
N ALA A 37 -1.05 -11.47 10.74
CA ALA A 37 -0.38 -12.39 11.66
C ALA A 37 -1.20 -13.67 11.88
N ILE A 38 -2.51 -13.57 12.09
CA ILE A 38 -3.42 -14.70 12.24
C ILE A 38 -3.43 -15.56 10.97
N SER A 39 -3.50 -14.94 9.79
CA SER A 39 -3.52 -15.67 8.53
C SER A 39 -2.25 -16.47 8.27
N ARG A 40 -1.12 -16.02 8.79
CA ARG A 40 0.16 -16.76 8.71
C ARG A 40 0.22 -17.98 9.62
N THR A 41 -0.42 -17.90 10.79
CA THR A 41 -0.45 -19.02 11.75
C THR A 41 -1.47 -20.09 11.38
N ASN A 42 -2.58 -19.70 10.75
CA ASN A 42 -3.68 -20.58 10.40
C ASN A 42 -3.60 -21.13 8.95
N SER A 43 -2.39 -21.28 8.40
CA SER A 43 -2.26 -21.89 7.09
C SER A 43 -2.75 -23.34 7.12
N VAL A 44 -3.76 -23.65 6.31
CA VAL A 44 -4.41 -24.95 6.19
C VAL A 44 -3.46 -26.05 5.65
N SER A 45 -2.32 -25.65 5.10
CA SER A 45 -1.33 -26.59 4.56
C SER A 45 -0.07 -26.62 5.42
N PRO A 46 0.28 -27.77 6.00
CA PRO A 46 1.52 -27.91 6.77
C PRO A 46 2.80 -27.78 5.92
N VAL A 47 2.67 -27.83 4.60
CA VAL A 47 3.80 -27.87 3.66
C VAL A 47 4.20 -26.48 3.13
N LYS A 48 3.29 -25.50 3.14
CA LYS A 48 3.59 -24.13 2.69
C LYS A 48 3.34 -23.15 3.83
N LYS A 49 4.38 -22.46 4.28
CA LYS A 49 4.21 -21.27 5.13
C LYS A 49 3.40 -20.25 4.33
N SER A 50 2.24 -19.86 4.84
CA SER A 50 1.44 -18.79 4.25
C SER A 50 2.25 -17.48 4.27
N SER A 51 2.25 -16.75 3.16
CA SER A 51 2.81 -15.39 3.08
C SER A 51 1.95 -14.35 3.81
N GLY A 52 0.79 -14.76 4.32
CA GLY A 52 -0.21 -13.88 4.90
C GLY A 52 -1.22 -13.42 3.86
N ILE A 53 -1.94 -12.35 4.16
CA ILE A 53 -2.94 -11.77 3.26
C ILE A 53 -2.23 -10.82 2.30
N GLU A 54 -2.26 -11.13 1.01
CA GLU A 54 -1.68 -10.28 -0.05
C GLU A 54 -2.74 -9.36 -0.68
N LEU A 55 -3.98 -9.84 -0.73
CA LEU A 55 -5.11 -9.10 -1.30
C LEU A 55 -6.36 -9.33 -0.45
N LEU A 56 -7.05 -8.24 -0.13
CA LEU A 56 -8.38 -8.24 0.46
C LEU A 56 -9.32 -7.46 -0.46
N GLU A 57 -10.25 -8.16 -1.08
CA GLU A 57 -11.28 -7.56 -1.91
C GLU A 57 -12.53 -7.26 -1.06
N THR A 58 -12.94 -6.00 -1.06
CA THR A 58 -14.20 -5.59 -0.43
C THR A 58 -15.25 -5.24 -1.48
N SER A 59 -16.42 -4.82 -1.06
CA SER A 59 -17.46 -4.35 -1.99
C SER A 59 -17.10 -3.05 -2.70
N THR A 60 -16.28 -2.19 -2.08
CA THR A 60 -16.00 -0.83 -2.54
C THR A 60 -14.55 -0.60 -2.96
N PHE A 61 -13.59 -1.30 -2.37
CA PHE A 61 -12.17 -1.12 -2.63
C PHE A 61 -11.41 -2.46 -2.54
N ASP A 62 -10.20 -2.47 -3.05
CA ASP A 62 -9.26 -3.57 -2.91
C ASP A 62 -8.05 -3.10 -2.09
N LEU A 63 -7.68 -3.87 -1.07
CA LEU A 63 -6.51 -3.61 -0.24
C LEU A 63 -5.41 -4.60 -0.59
N HIS A 64 -4.34 -4.11 -1.16
CA HIS A 64 -3.16 -4.90 -1.51
C HIS A 64 -2.10 -4.76 -0.42
N CYS A 65 -1.46 -5.87 -0.08
CA CYS A 65 -0.39 -5.91 0.91
C CYS A 65 0.83 -6.66 0.37
N PHE A 66 1.99 -6.11 0.64
CA PHE A 66 3.28 -6.74 0.40
C PHE A 66 4.11 -6.70 1.69
N GLU A 67 4.50 -7.86 2.19
CA GLU A 67 5.38 -7.98 3.37
C GLU A 67 6.80 -8.32 2.92
N THR A 68 7.77 -7.58 3.43
CA THR A 68 9.19 -7.86 3.22
C THR A 68 9.67 -9.01 4.11
N LYS A 69 10.84 -9.56 3.79
CA LYS A 69 11.49 -10.56 4.66
C LYS A 69 11.82 -10.03 6.05
N THR A 70 11.95 -8.73 6.22
CA THR A 70 12.21 -8.05 7.50
C THR A 70 10.94 -7.75 8.30
N GLY A 71 9.75 -8.05 7.75
CA GLY A 71 8.46 -7.86 8.42
C GLY A 71 7.82 -6.49 8.23
N ILE A 72 8.41 -5.63 7.40
CA ILE A 72 7.78 -4.36 7.00
C ILE A 72 6.65 -4.65 6.02
N LYS A 73 5.50 -4.03 6.23
CA LYS A 73 4.31 -4.20 5.39
C LYS A 73 4.01 -2.93 4.62
N PHE A 74 3.89 -3.08 3.32
CA PHE A 74 3.42 -2.02 2.42
C PHE A 74 1.97 -2.33 2.04
N MET A 75 1.10 -1.36 2.24
CA MET A 75 -0.33 -1.50 1.96
C MET A 75 -0.77 -0.40 1.01
N VAL A 76 -1.56 -0.78 0.02
CA VAL A 76 -2.20 0.15 -0.92
C VAL A 76 -3.67 -0.17 -1.00
N CYS A 77 -4.48 0.82 -0.65
CA CYS A 77 -5.91 0.78 -0.87
C CYS A 77 -6.20 1.37 -2.25
N SER A 78 -6.82 0.61 -3.12
CA SER A 78 -7.14 1.01 -4.49
C SER A 78 -8.61 0.84 -4.81
N MET A 79 -9.06 1.50 -5.87
CA MET A 79 -10.35 1.16 -6.46
C MET A 79 -10.35 -0.29 -6.94
N LYS A 80 -11.54 -0.87 -7.01
CA LYS A 80 -11.73 -2.23 -7.48
C LYS A 80 -11.12 -2.43 -8.87
N LYS A 81 -10.41 -3.56 -9.03
CA LYS A 81 -9.79 -3.96 -10.30
C LYS A 81 -8.73 -2.97 -10.82
N ALA A 82 -8.11 -2.19 -9.95
CA ALA A 82 -7.00 -1.33 -10.35
C ALA A 82 -5.82 -2.18 -10.86
N ILE A 83 -5.27 -1.80 -12.02
CA ILE A 83 -4.18 -2.52 -12.66
C ILE A 83 -2.83 -1.97 -12.17
N GLY A 84 -1.86 -2.84 -11.99
CA GLY A 84 -0.47 -2.44 -11.69
C GLY A 84 -0.19 -2.10 -10.23
N VAL A 85 -1.10 -2.36 -9.30
CA VAL A 85 -0.92 -2.09 -7.86
C VAL A 85 0.24 -2.91 -7.29
N GLU A 86 0.41 -4.16 -7.70
CA GLU A 86 1.57 -4.98 -7.28
C GLU A 86 2.91 -4.36 -7.73
N ARG A 87 2.94 -3.83 -8.96
CA ARG A 87 4.13 -3.12 -9.47
C ARG A 87 4.39 -1.85 -8.65
N LEU A 88 3.33 -1.12 -8.29
CA LEU A 88 3.43 0.03 -7.41
C LEU A 88 4.02 -0.35 -6.06
N LEU A 89 3.52 -1.42 -5.42
CA LEU A 89 4.03 -1.90 -4.13
C LEU A 89 5.52 -2.23 -4.20
N ARG A 90 5.97 -2.92 -5.25
CA ARG A 90 7.39 -3.22 -5.47
C ARG A 90 8.21 -1.93 -5.66
N ARG A 91 7.70 -0.99 -6.44
CA ARG A 91 8.36 0.31 -6.64
C ARG A 91 8.47 1.11 -5.35
N VAL A 92 7.42 1.12 -4.52
CA VAL A 92 7.44 1.76 -3.20
C VAL A 92 8.46 1.08 -2.28
N TYR A 93 8.61 -0.23 -2.35
CA TYR A 93 9.66 -0.97 -1.63
C TYR A 93 11.07 -0.53 -2.07
N ASP A 94 11.32 -0.39 -3.38
CA ASP A 94 12.61 0.09 -3.90
C ASP A 94 12.92 1.50 -3.38
N VAL A 95 11.91 2.40 -3.41
CA VAL A 95 12.03 3.74 -2.86
C VAL A 95 12.31 3.71 -1.36
N TYR A 96 11.66 2.83 -0.61
CA TYR A 96 11.92 2.65 0.81
C TYR A 96 13.35 2.19 1.07
N ALA A 97 13.84 1.22 0.31
CA ALA A 97 15.20 0.73 0.43
C ALA A 97 16.25 1.82 0.13
N ASP A 98 15.99 2.65 -0.90
CA ASP A 98 16.95 3.65 -1.36
C ASP A 98 16.92 4.94 -0.53
N PHE A 99 15.76 5.41 -0.10
CA PHE A 99 15.58 6.74 0.50
C PHE A 99 15.28 6.71 2.00
N ALA A 100 14.83 5.58 2.55
CA ALA A 100 14.66 5.43 3.99
C ALA A 100 15.79 4.58 4.59
N MET A 101 15.97 3.34 4.13
CA MET A 101 16.93 2.41 4.73
C MET A 101 18.40 2.82 4.55
N LYS A 102 18.74 3.49 3.45
CA LYS A 102 20.10 4.02 3.21
C LYS A 102 20.35 5.37 3.86
N ASN A 103 19.34 5.98 4.47
CA ASN A 103 19.50 7.24 5.21
C ASN A 103 20.11 6.94 6.59
N PRO A 104 21.33 7.42 6.90
CA PRO A 104 22.00 7.15 8.17
C PRO A 104 21.30 7.80 9.37
N PHE A 105 20.42 8.77 9.13
CA PHE A 105 19.66 9.46 10.19
C PHE A 105 18.27 8.83 10.42
N TYR A 106 17.89 7.80 9.65
CA TYR A 106 16.63 7.11 9.84
C TYR A 106 16.79 6.00 10.88
N GLU A 107 16.04 6.12 11.95
CA GLU A 107 15.93 5.04 12.96
C GLU A 107 14.85 4.06 12.54
N LEU A 108 15.21 2.78 12.54
CA LEU A 108 14.29 1.69 12.20
C LEU A 108 13.05 1.73 13.11
N GLU A 109 11.91 1.45 12.53
CA GLU A 109 10.60 1.42 13.19
C GLU A 109 10.01 2.80 13.56
N GLN A 110 10.74 3.88 13.36
CA GLN A 110 10.21 5.24 13.55
C GLN A 110 9.48 5.75 12.30
N PRO A 111 8.62 6.76 12.44
CA PRO A 111 7.98 7.42 11.29
C PRO A 111 9.02 7.97 10.30
N ILE A 112 8.77 7.74 9.01
CA ILE A 112 9.65 8.24 7.94
C ILE A 112 9.31 9.71 7.70
N GLN A 113 10.26 10.61 8.03
CA GLN A 113 10.13 12.06 7.87
C GLN A 113 11.04 12.60 6.75
N ALA A 114 11.35 11.78 5.75
CA ALA A 114 12.21 12.17 4.64
C ALA A 114 11.36 12.73 3.48
N GLU A 115 11.47 14.03 3.20
CA GLU A 115 10.77 14.71 2.09
C GLU A 115 11.06 14.02 0.75
N LEU A 116 12.30 13.64 0.52
CA LEU A 116 12.72 12.97 -0.70
C LEU A 116 12.05 11.60 -0.87
N PHE A 117 11.83 10.88 0.22
CA PHE A 117 11.07 9.62 0.22
C PHE A 117 9.62 9.86 -0.23
N GLU A 118 8.96 10.85 0.37
CA GLU A 118 7.58 11.21 0.03
C GLU A 118 7.44 11.62 -1.44
N GLU A 119 8.34 12.44 -1.95
CA GLU A 119 8.37 12.87 -3.34
C GLU A 119 8.50 11.67 -4.30
N ARG A 120 9.40 10.74 -4.01
CA ARG A 120 9.62 9.54 -4.83
C ARG A 120 8.43 8.59 -4.81
N VAL A 121 7.78 8.43 -3.67
CA VAL A 121 6.54 7.66 -3.57
C VAL A 121 5.44 8.32 -4.41
N MET A 122 5.30 9.65 -4.35
CA MET A 122 4.33 10.39 -5.17
C MET A 122 4.57 10.18 -6.67
N ILE A 123 5.82 10.20 -7.13
CA ILE A 123 6.17 9.94 -8.53
C ILE A 123 5.76 8.51 -8.93
N ALA A 124 6.02 7.52 -8.07
CA ALA A 124 5.63 6.14 -8.32
C ALA A 124 4.11 5.98 -8.45
N VAL A 125 3.34 6.63 -7.57
CA VAL A 125 1.87 6.62 -7.61
C VAL A 125 1.34 7.28 -8.88
N LYS A 126 1.87 8.45 -9.27
CA LYS A 126 1.49 9.14 -10.51
C LYS A 126 1.75 8.29 -11.75
N SER A 127 2.89 7.61 -11.81
CA SER A 127 3.22 6.69 -12.91
C SER A 127 2.24 5.53 -13.02
N CYS A 128 1.83 4.96 -11.90
CA CYS A 128 0.82 3.89 -11.87
C CYS A 128 -0.55 4.39 -12.34
N ARG A 129 -0.97 5.58 -11.90
CA ARG A 129 -2.26 6.19 -12.30
C ARG A 129 -2.31 6.47 -13.81
N ASN A 130 -1.25 7.01 -14.38
CA ASN A 130 -1.18 7.30 -15.82
C ASN A 130 -1.27 6.02 -16.66
N ALA A 131 -0.68 4.92 -16.20
CA ALA A 131 -0.80 3.62 -16.87
C ALA A 131 -2.24 3.09 -16.86
N ASN A 132 -3.00 3.36 -15.79
CA ASN A 132 -4.40 2.97 -15.68
C ASN A 132 -5.32 3.84 -16.55
N SER A 133 -5.06 5.15 -16.67
CA SER A 133 -5.88 6.06 -17.51
C SER A 133 -5.71 5.79 -19.00
N GLY A 134 -4.55 5.33 -19.45
CA GLY A 134 -4.32 4.95 -20.85
C GLY A 134 -5.06 3.71 -21.30
N HIS A 135 -5.49 2.84 -20.41
CA HIS A 135 -6.19 1.59 -20.75
C HIS A 135 -7.71 1.77 -20.96
N TYR A 136 -8.29 2.87 -20.45
CA TYR A 136 -9.71 3.20 -20.62
C TYR A 136 -10.04 4.02 -21.88
N SER A 137 -9.03 4.43 -22.63
CA SER A 137 -9.19 5.28 -23.82
C SER A 137 -9.58 4.51 -25.10
N GLY A 138 -9.79 3.19 -25.04
CA GLY A 138 -10.03 2.31 -26.19
C GLY A 138 -11.47 1.78 -26.36
N GLY A 139 -12.48 2.38 -25.71
CA GLY A 139 -13.86 1.94 -25.86
C GLY A 139 -14.84 3.03 -25.50
N GLY A 140 -15.55 3.56 -26.46
CA GLY A 140 -16.40 4.75 -26.36
C GLY A 140 -17.48 4.68 -25.28
N GLY A 141 -17.79 5.85 -24.70
CA GLY A 141 -19.01 6.14 -23.96
C GLY A 141 -18.83 6.49 -22.49
N GLY A 142 -18.85 7.75 -22.20
CA GLY A 142 -19.40 8.48 -21.07
C GLY A 142 -19.22 7.91 -19.66
N GLY A 143 -18.48 8.60 -18.85
CA GLY A 143 -18.48 8.43 -17.41
C GLY A 143 -17.09 8.59 -16.80
N GLY A 144 -16.73 9.81 -16.45
CA GLY A 144 -15.47 10.10 -15.74
C GLY A 144 -15.47 9.48 -14.35
N TYR A 145 -14.81 8.37 -14.19
CA TYR A 145 -14.53 7.79 -12.88
C TYR A 145 -13.08 8.11 -12.52
N ALA A 146 -12.92 9.06 -11.60
CA ALA A 146 -11.64 9.34 -10.98
C ALA A 146 -11.22 8.12 -10.15
N SER A 147 -10.10 7.49 -10.51
CA SER A 147 -9.51 6.42 -9.72
C SER A 147 -8.85 7.01 -8.49
N SER A 148 -9.40 6.74 -7.31
CA SER A 148 -8.76 7.06 -6.04
C SER A 148 -7.88 5.91 -5.58
N LEU A 149 -6.62 6.21 -5.29
CA LEU A 149 -5.73 5.36 -4.50
C LEU A 149 -5.70 5.93 -3.09
N TYR A 150 -6.03 5.13 -2.09
CA TYR A 150 -5.91 5.48 -0.67
C TYR A 150 -4.54 5.13 -0.11
#